data_12b4e32312447d6a22d77ff80c5e1a6b
#
_entry.id   12b4e32312447d6a22d77ff80c5e1a6b
#
_cell.length_a   1.000
_cell.length_b   1.000
_cell.length_c   1.000
_cell.angle_alpha   90.00
_cell.angle_beta   90.00
_cell.angle_gamma   90.00
#
_symmetry.space_group_name_H-M   'P 1'
#
loop_
_entity.id
_entity.type
_entity.pdbx_description
1 polymer ?
#
loop_
_entity_poly.entity_id
_entity_poly.type
_entity_poly.pdbx_seq_one_letter_code
_entity_poly.pdbx_strand_id
1 'polypeptide(L)'
;MVTKQVNDGHDDADLRRADSLAREIFSDVANKWALLIIEALGERTLRFTQLRDTVEGISHKMLTQNLRMLERNGLVVRTVHPTVPPRVEYSLTEPGRALRETVDVMCEWTQRHLGHIEAARHRFDV
;
A
#
# COMPACT_ATOMS: atom_id res chain seq x y z
N MET A 1 -0.83 34.13 -2.43
CA MET A 1 -1.00 33.59 -1.96
C MET A 1 -1.22 33.11 -1.19
N VAL A 2 -1.45 32.82 -1.05
CA VAL A 2 -1.71 32.29 -0.30
C VAL A 2 -1.83 31.68 0.33
N THR A 3 -2.01 31.39 0.62
CA THR A 3 -2.33 30.90 1.25
C THR A 3 -2.37 30.10 1.83
N LYS A 4 -2.24 29.74 2.01
CA LYS A 4 -2.33 28.90 2.56
C LYS A 4 -2.71 28.95 3.67
N GLN A 5 -3.09 29.22 4.11
CA GLN A 5 -3.48 29.23 5.21
C GLN A 5 -4.53 28.83 5.54
N VAL A 6 -4.99 28.51 4.96
CA VAL A 6 -5.93 28.11 5.33
C VAL A 6 -6.02 27.09 5.83
N ASN A 7 -6.29 26.88 6.32
CA ASN A 7 -6.19 25.94 7.01
C ASN A 7 -7.40 25.21 7.18
N ASP A 8 -7.72 24.39 6.59
CA ASP A 8 -8.80 23.50 6.63
C ASP A 8 -8.82 22.68 7.90
N GLY A 9 -8.50 23.28 9.01
CA GLY A 9 -8.50 22.59 10.28
C GLY A 9 -7.19 21.99 10.70
N HIS A 10 -6.14 22.19 9.92
CA HIS A 10 -4.82 21.66 10.26
C HIS A 10 -3.94 22.79 10.80
N ASP A 11 -3.23 22.52 11.87
CA ASP A 11 -2.22 23.46 12.39
C ASP A 11 -0.82 22.85 12.18
N ASP A 12 0.20 23.56 12.64
CA ASP A 12 1.58 23.12 12.47
C ASP A 12 1.86 21.78 13.14
N ALA A 13 1.22 21.53 14.30
CA ALA A 13 1.39 20.27 15.00
C ALA A 13 0.80 19.11 14.19
N ASP A 14 -0.37 19.33 13.59
CA ASP A 14 -1.00 18.33 12.73
C ASP A 14 -0.14 18.03 11.51
N LEU A 15 0.44 19.05 10.88
CA LEU A 15 1.29 18.87 9.72
C LEU A 15 2.55 18.10 10.08
N ARG A 16 3.14 18.37 11.24
CA ARG A 16 4.32 17.62 11.67
C ARG A 16 3.99 16.16 11.95
N ARG A 17 2.83 15.91 12.57
CA ARG A 17 2.39 14.52 12.80
C ARG A 17 2.17 13.80 11.47
N ALA A 18 1.57 14.48 10.51
CA ALA A 18 1.34 13.90 9.19
C ALA A 18 2.65 13.54 8.50
N ASP A 19 3.65 14.44 8.58
CA ASP A 19 4.97 14.16 8.00
C ASP A 19 5.63 12.96 8.65
N SER A 20 5.56 12.87 9.98
CA SER A 20 6.15 11.78 10.72
C SER A 20 5.48 10.45 10.38
N LEU A 21 4.15 10.43 10.33
CA LEU A 21 3.40 9.24 9.96
C LEU A 21 3.65 8.84 8.52
N ALA A 22 3.77 9.82 7.62
CA ALA A 22 4.03 9.52 6.22
C ALA A 22 5.33 8.74 6.05
N ARG A 23 6.38 9.12 6.81
CA ARG A 23 7.66 8.42 6.74
C ARG A 23 7.53 6.99 7.28
N GLU A 24 6.79 6.80 8.36
CA GLU A 24 6.59 5.47 8.94
C GLU A 24 5.78 4.58 7.99
N ILE A 25 4.68 5.10 7.45
CA ILE A 25 3.86 4.34 6.51
C ILE A 25 4.67 3.99 5.27
N PHE A 26 5.42 4.96 4.74
CA PHE A 26 6.27 4.75 3.57
C PHE A 26 7.26 3.62 3.82
N SER A 27 7.90 3.62 5.00
CA SER A 27 8.81 2.56 5.39
C SER A 27 8.09 1.21 5.48
N ASP A 28 6.90 1.19 6.05
CA ASP A 28 6.13 -0.04 6.23
C ASP A 28 5.69 -0.66 4.90
N VAL A 29 5.24 0.17 3.96
CA VAL A 29 4.70 -0.33 2.68
C VAL A 29 5.77 -0.46 1.61
N ALA A 30 6.98 0.04 1.86
CA ALA A 30 8.06 -0.01 0.87
C ALA A 30 8.68 -1.40 0.83
N ASN A 31 7.85 -2.38 0.56
CA ASN A 31 8.29 -3.73 0.35
C ASN A 31 7.43 -4.36 -0.74
N LYS A 32 8.05 -5.30 -1.44
CA LYS A 32 7.45 -5.95 -2.59
C LYS A 32 6.09 -6.57 -2.26
N TRP A 33 5.99 -7.23 -1.11
CA TRP A 33 4.78 -7.97 -0.79
C TRP A 33 3.59 -7.06 -0.49
N ALA A 34 3.83 -5.97 0.25
CA ALA A 34 2.77 -5.01 0.56
C ALA A 34 2.19 -4.40 -0.72
N LEU A 35 3.06 -4.01 -1.65
CA LEU A 35 2.63 -3.41 -2.91
C LEU A 35 1.83 -4.41 -3.75
N LEU A 36 2.27 -5.68 -3.80
CA LEU A 36 1.56 -6.70 -4.54
C LEU A 36 0.19 -7.01 -3.94
N ILE A 37 0.08 -6.99 -2.60
CA ILE A 37 -1.19 -7.19 -1.92
C ILE A 37 -2.16 -6.05 -2.25
N ILE A 38 -1.68 -4.83 -2.19
CA ILE A 38 -2.50 -3.65 -2.53
C ILE A 38 -3.03 -3.76 -3.95
N GLU A 39 -2.18 -4.14 -4.90
CA GLU A 39 -2.61 -4.34 -6.29
C GLU A 39 -3.59 -5.49 -6.43
N ALA A 40 -3.34 -6.59 -5.74
CA ALA A 40 -4.22 -7.76 -5.81
C ALA A 40 -5.62 -7.43 -5.29
N LEU A 41 -5.70 -6.68 -4.20
CA LEU A 41 -6.99 -6.27 -3.65
C LEU A 41 -7.73 -5.33 -4.60
N GLY A 42 -7.08 -4.25 -5.04
CA GLY A 42 -7.71 -3.32 -5.98
C GLY A 42 -9.08 -2.87 -5.48
N GLU A 43 -10.10 -3.08 -6.30
CA GLU A 43 -11.48 -2.77 -5.95
C GLU A 43 -12.23 -3.98 -5.43
N ARG A 44 -11.55 -5.08 -5.15
CA ARG A 44 -12.15 -6.35 -4.80
C ARG A 44 -12.12 -6.60 -3.30
N THR A 45 -12.95 -7.54 -2.90
CA THR A 45 -12.94 -8.12 -1.55
C THR A 45 -12.47 -9.56 -1.70
N LEU A 46 -11.38 -9.91 -1.06
CA LEU A 46 -10.78 -11.24 -1.21
C LEU A 46 -10.56 -11.90 0.14
N ARG A 47 -10.64 -13.23 0.14
CA ARG A 47 -10.28 -14.03 1.30
C ARG A 47 -8.78 -14.28 1.33
N PHE A 48 -8.29 -14.72 2.47
CA PHE A 48 -6.87 -14.98 2.66
C PHE A 48 -6.30 -15.91 1.59
N THR A 49 -6.99 -17.04 1.34
CA THR A 49 -6.50 -18.02 0.36
C THR A 49 -6.50 -17.45 -1.06
N GLN A 50 -7.49 -16.63 -1.39
CA GLN A 50 -7.55 -15.98 -2.70
C GLN A 50 -6.39 -15.00 -2.87
N LEU A 51 -6.06 -14.24 -1.82
CA LEU A 51 -4.91 -13.35 -1.84
C LEU A 51 -3.61 -14.13 -2.02
N ARG A 52 -3.46 -15.23 -1.28
CA ARG A 52 -2.26 -16.05 -1.36
C ARG A 52 -2.09 -16.61 -2.78
N ASP A 53 -3.19 -17.01 -3.40
CA ASP A 53 -3.13 -17.54 -4.76
C ASP A 53 -2.83 -16.45 -5.79
N THR A 54 -3.31 -15.23 -5.53
CA THR A 54 -3.11 -14.10 -6.44
C THR A 54 -1.70 -13.53 -6.34
N VAL A 55 -1.16 -13.45 -5.12
CA VAL A 55 0.19 -12.94 -4.89
C VAL A 55 1.16 -14.11 -4.93
N GLU A 56 1.64 -14.37 -6.13
CA GLU A 56 2.44 -15.56 -6.39
C GLU A 56 3.71 -15.58 -5.54
N GLY A 57 3.95 -16.71 -4.89
CA GLY A 57 5.18 -16.91 -4.13
C GLY A 57 5.15 -16.41 -2.70
N ILE A 58 4.08 -15.75 -2.28
CA ILE A 58 4.04 -15.25 -0.90
C ILE A 58 3.76 -16.41 0.08
N SER A 59 4.51 -16.43 1.18
CA SER A 59 4.27 -17.41 2.23
C SER A 59 3.10 -16.99 3.09
N HIS A 60 2.51 -17.96 3.80
CA HIS A 60 1.45 -17.70 4.77
C HIS A 60 1.88 -16.65 5.79
N LYS A 61 3.10 -16.79 6.29
CA LYS A 61 3.66 -15.87 7.28
C LYS A 61 3.77 -14.44 6.74
N MET A 62 4.32 -14.30 5.54
CA MET A 62 4.51 -12.97 4.95
C MET A 62 3.17 -12.31 4.64
N LEU A 63 2.21 -13.08 4.14
CA LEU A 63 0.88 -12.54 3.87
C LEU A 63 0.21 -12.07 5.16
N THR A 64 0.28 -12.89 6.22
CA THR A 64 -0.29 -12.53 7.51
C THR A 64 0.35 -11.26 8.06
N GLN A 65 1.67 -11.18 8.05
CA GLN A 65 2.39 -10.02 8.57
C GLN A 65 2.04 -8.75 7.81
N ASN A 66 1.99 -8.84 6.50
CA ASN A 66 1.69 -7.66 5.68
C ASN A 66 0.24 -7.22 5.80
N LEU A 67 -0.70 -8.16 5.86
CA LEU A 67 -2.10 -7.81 6.06
C LEU A 67 -2.32 -7.11 7.41
N ARG A 68 -1.65 -7.60 8.46
CA ARG A 68 -1.75 -6.96 9.77
C ARG A 68 -1.16 -5.56 9.77
N MET A 69 -0.05 -5.38 9.10
CA MET A 69 0.58 -4.06 8.97
C MET A 69 -0.33 -3.10 8.20
N LEU A 70 -0.93 -3.57 7.10
CA LEU A 70 -1.82 -2.75 6.29
C LEU A 70 -3.09 -2.39 7.06
N GLU A 71 -3.62 -3.33 7.83
CA GLU A 71 -4.78 -3.07 8.70
C GLU A 71 -4.43 -2.07 9.78
N ARG A 72 -3.27 -2.21 10.42
CA ARG A 72 -2.81 -1.30 11.46
C ARG A 72 -2.72 0.14 10.95
N ASN A 73 -2.31 0.31 9.71
CA ASN A 73 -2.18 1.64 9.11
C ASN A 73 -3.48 2.15 8.47
N GLY A 74 -4.58 1.40 8.63
CA GLY A 74 -5.86 1.84 8.11
C GLY A 74 -6.01 1.75 6.60
N LEU A 75 -5.16 0.97 5.94
CA LEU A 75 -5.16 0.83 4.48
C LEU A 75 -6.00 -0.36 4.01
N VAL A 76 -6.22 -1.33 4.90
CA VAL A 76 -6.99 -2.55 4.64
C VAL A 76 -7.99 -2.72 5.77
N VAL A 77 -9.19 -3.14 5.43
CA VAL A 77 -10.19 -3.53 6.42
C VAL A 77 -10.36 -5.05 6.37
N ARG A 78 -10.40 -5.63 7.55
CA ARG A 78 -10.60 -7.05 7.76
C ARG A 78 -12.01 -7.25 8.27
N THR A 79 -12.83 -7.96 7.51
CA THR A 79 -14.23 -8.19 7.88
C THR A 79 -14.42 -9.66 8.23
N VAL A 80 -14.92 -9.93 9.43
CA VAL A 80 -15.22 -11.27 9.88
C VAL A 80 -16.73 -11.50 9.80
N HIS A 81 -17.13 -12.51 9.05
CA HIS A 81 -18.54 -12.88 8.94
C HIS A 81 -18.79 -14.04 9.92
N PRO A 82 -19.81 -13.90 10.78
CA PRO A 82 -20.09 -14.94 11.81
C PRO A 82 -20.84 -16.13 11.23
N THR A 83 -20.27 -16.74 10.23
CA THR A 83 -20.79 -17.97 9.62
C THR A 83 -20.08 -19.18 10.22
N VAL A 84 -20.51 -20.40 9.83
CA VAL A 84 -19.88 -21.64 10.27
C VAL A 84 -19.45 -22.43 9.03
N PRO A 85 -18.13 -22.48 8.76
CA PRO A 85 -17.03 -21.83 9.48
C PRO A 85 -17.01 -20.33 9.28
N PRO A 86 -16.32 -19.58 10.15
CA PRO A 86 -16.21 -18.11 9.99
C PRO A 86 -15.51 -17.79 8.68
N ARG A 87 -15.99 -16.69 8.05
CA ARG A 87 -15.40 -16.21 6.81
C ARG A 87 -14.75 -14.86 7.08
N VAL A 88 -13.49 -14.72 6.67
CA VAL A 88 -12.74 -13.48 6.83
C VAL A 88 -12.41 -12.95 5.44
N GLU A 89 -12.72 -11.68 5.23
CA GLU A 89 -12.49 -11.01 3.95
C GLU A 89 -11.68 -9.74 4.15
N TYR A 90 -10.91 -9.39 3.13
CA TYR A 90 -10.04 -8.22 3.12
C TYR A 90 -10.38 -7.34 1.94
N SER A 91 -10.36 -6.03 2.16
CA SER A 91 -10.55 -5.05 1.09
C SER A 91 -9.77 -3.79 1.43
N LEU A 92 -9.47 -2.99 0.41
CA LEU A 92 -8.81 -1.71 0.62
C LEU A 92 -9.82 -0.72 1.19
N THR A 93 -9.33 0.14 2.09
CA THR A 93 -10.08 1.31 2.56
C THR A 93 -9.94 2.42 1.54
N GLU A 94 -10.60 3.56 1.76
CA GLU A 94 -10.41 4.72 0.91
C GLU A 94 -8.94 5.17 0.87
N PRO A 95 -8.25 5.33 2.03
CA PRO A 95 -6.81 5.63 1.98
C PRO A 95 -5.98 4.56 1.28
N GLY A 96 -6.37 3.29 1.42
CA GLY A 96 -5.68 2.20 0.73
C GLY A 96 -5.81 2.28 -0.78
N ARG A 97 -7.02 2.62 -1.27
CA ARG A 97 -7.24 2.81 -2.70
C ARG A 97 -6.48 4.01 -3.23
N ALA A 98 -6.44 5.10 -2.45
CA ALA A 98 -5.67 6.28 -2.82
C ALA A 98 -4.17 5.96 -2.91
N LEU A 99 -3.66 5.15 -1.98
CA LEU A 99 -2.26 4.73 -2.03
C LEU A 99 -1.99 3.87 -3.27
N ARG A 100 -2.94 3.01 -3.63
CA ARG A 100 -2.80 2.21 -4.86
C ARG A 100 -2.64 3.09 -6.09
N GLU A 101 -3.41 4.18 -6.17
CA GLU A 101 -3.28 5.12 -7.27
C GLU A 101 -1.89 5.76 -7.30
N THR A 102 -1.34 6.08 -6.14
CA THR A 102 0.01 6.64 -6.03
C THR A 102 1.05 5.64 -6.53
N VAL A 103 0.90 4.37 -6.17
CA VAL A 103 1.80 3.32 -6.64
C VAL A 103 1.71 3.16 -8.16
N ASP A 104 0.51 3.24 -8.71
CA ASP A 104 0.31 3.14 -10.16
C ASP A 104 1.03 4.28 -10.89
N VAL A 105 1.02 5.49 -10.33
CA VAL A 105 1.76 6.63 -10.90
C VAL A 105 3.26 6.34 -10.90
N MET A 106 3.79 5.74 -9.83
CA MET A 106 5.19 5.33 -9.79
C MET A 106 5.53 4.29 -10.85
N CYS A 107 4.63 3.34 -11.08
CA CYS A 107 4.83 2.35 -12.13
C CYS A 107 4.86 3.00 -13.51
N GLU A 108 3.98 3.97 -13.76
CA GLU A 108 3.98 4.72 -15.02
C GLU A 108 5.27 5.50 -15.19
N TRP A 109 5.75 6.12 -14.12
CA TRP A 109 7.02 6.84 -14.14
C TRP A 109 8.16 5.89 -14.52
N THR A 110 8.20 4.71 -13.92
CA THR A 110 9.22 3.71 -14.21
C THR A 110 9.18 3.30 -15.69
N GLN A 111 7.98 3.08 -16.21
CA GLN A 111 7.82 2.71 -17.63
C GLN A 111 8.36 3.79 -18.57
N ARG A 112 8.06 5.06 -18.26
CA ARG A 112 8.53 6.16 -19.09
C ARG A 112 10.05 6.31 -19.08
N HIS A 113 10.69 5.92 -17.99
CA HIS A 113 12.14 6.10 -17.82
C HIS A 113 12.90 4.80 -17.79
N LEU A 114 12.27 3.72 -18.24
CA LEU A 114 12.82 2.38 -18.13
C LEU A 114 14.20 2.27 -18.77
N GLY A 115 14.33 2.74 -20.01
CA GLY A 115 15.60 2.64 -20.73
C GLY A 115 16.73 3.37 -20.03
N HIS A 116 16.45 4.56 -19.53
CA HIS A 116 17.45 5.35 -18.79
C HIS A 116 17.90 4.63 -17.51
N ILE A 117 16.92 4.12 -16.76
CA ILE A 117 17.21 3.47 -15.49
C ILE A 117 18.01 2.19 -15.71
N GLU A 118 17.60 1.37 -16.67
CA GLU A 118 18.30 0.12 -16.96
C GLU A 118 19.73 0.38 -17.43
N ALA A 119 19.91 1.40 -18.28
CA ALA A 119 21.25 1.75 -18.76
C ALA A 119 22.14 2.21 -17.61
N ALA A 120 21.59 3.02 -16.69
CA ALA A 120 22.33 3.50 -15.53
C ALA A 120 22.76 2.34 -14.63
N ARG A 121 21.83 1.41 -14.36
CA ARG A 121 22.13 0.23 -13.55
C ARG A 121 23.21 -0.63 -14.19
N HIS A 122 23.07 -0.83 -15.48
CA HIS A 122 24.07 -1.65 -16.21
C HIS A 122 25.47 -1.03 -16.12
N ARG A 123 25.58 0.28 -16.31
CA ARG A 123 26.89 0.96 -16.20
C ARG A 123 27.47 0.84 -14.80
N PHE A 124 26.65 0.96 -13.79
CA PHE A 124 27.10 0.90 -12.40
C PHE A 124 27.53 -0.50 -11.99
N ASP A 125 26.79 -1.52 -12.43
CA ASP A 125 26.99 -2.89 -11.99
C ASP A 125 28.14 -3.60 -12.71
N VAL A 126 28.75 -2.98 -13.71
CA VAL A 126 29.84 -3.62 -14.47
C VAL A 126 31.20 -3.47 -13.81
#